data_a776de346ddbb6e703997c71c76d5b47
#
_entry.id   a776de346ddbb6e703997c71c76d5b47
#
_cell.length_a   1.000
_cell.length_b   1.000
_cell.length_c   1.000
_cell.angle_alpha   90.00
_cell.angle_beta   90.00
_cell.angle_gamma   90.00
#
_symmetry.space_group_name_H-M   'P 1'
#
loop_
_entity.id
_entity.type
_entity.pdbx_description
1 polymer ?
#
loop_
_entity_poly.entity_id
_entity_poly.type
_entity_poly.pdbx_seq_one_letter_code
_entity_poly.pdbx_strand_id
1 'polypeptide(L)'
;DVYKRQIHDRVNIRDIQPMTDKDYTVRGCTALLDAIGGAIHHIGNIHKYARPEDVPEHTLFIITTDGMENASRFYSSDRVKQMIQRQKTKYGWEFLFLGANIDAVETARHFGIGADRAVNYNSDSAGTQLNYEVLNDAISAVRSSAPLGADWKSRIDEDYEKRGKGEKR
;
A
#
# COMPACT_ATOMS: atom_id res chain seq x y z
N ASP A 1 -0.98 9.15 10.84
CA ASP A 1 -0.66 9.34 12.25
C ASP A 1 0.80 9.81 12.40
N VAL A 2 1.08 10.71 13.31
CA VAL A 2 2.46 11.19 13.62
C VAL A 2 3.30 10.09 14.25
N TYR A 3 2.67 9.11 14.86
CA TYR A 3 3.34 7.97 15.49
C TYR A 3 3.20 6.72 14.64
N LYS A 4 4.34 6.08 14.35
CA LYS A 4 4.34 4.75 13.72
C LYS A 4 3.60 3.77 14.64
N ARG A 5 2.40 3.40 14.29
CA ARG A 5 1.61 2.38 14.98
C ARG A 5 1.52 1.14 14.12
N GLN A 6 2.23 0.12 14.51
CA GLN A 6 2.13 -1.20 13.89
C GLN A 6 1.05 -2.00 14.63
N ILE A 7 0.05 -2.53 13.91
CA ILE A 7 -1.01 -3.35 14.49
C ILE A 7 -0.60 -4.82 14.48
N HIS A 8 -0.05 -5.28 13.36
CA HIS A 8 0.44 -6.65 13.20
C HIS A 8 1.90 -6.65 12.74
N ASP A 9 2.69 -7.62 13.18
CA ASP A 9 4.05 -7.86 12.71
C ASP A 9 4.23 -9.31 12.32
N ARG A 10 4.20 -9.60 11.03
CA ARG A 10 4.43 -10.94 10.45
C ARG A 10 3.53 -12.03 11.06
N VAL A 11 2.26 -11.70 11.24
CA VAL A 11 1.28 -12.64 11.76
C VAL A 11 0.83 -13.56 10.64
N ASN A 12 0.71 -14.86 10.94
CA ASN A 12 0.12 -15.78 9.98
C ASN A 12 -1.33 -15.36 9.68
N ILE A 13 -1.71 -15.32 8.41
CA ILE A 13 -3.05 -14.88 7.99
C ILE A 13 -4.17 -15.71 8.65
N ARG A 14 -3.92 -16.96 9.01
CA ARG A 14 -4.89 -17.82 9.71
C ARG A 14 -5.15 -17.40 11.15
N ASP A 15 -4.23 -16.63 11.74
CA ASP A 15 -4.26 -16.19 13.14
C ASP A 15 -4.78 -14.76 13.29
N ILE A 16 -5.00 -14.05 12.15
CA ILE A 16 -5.53 -12.68 12.14
C ILE A 16 -7.00 -12.69 12.55
N GLN A 17 -7.32 -11.92 13.59
CA GLN A 17 -8.68 -11.65 13.99
C GLN A 17 -9.24 -10.41 13.25
N PRO A 18 -10.56 -10.32 13.04
CA PRO A 18 -11.18 -9.12 12.49
C PRO A 18 -10.81 -7.88 13.31
N MET A 19 -10.45 -6.79 12.62
CA MET A 19 -10.19 -5.49 13.28
C MET A 19 -11.46 -4.94 13.92
N THR A 20 -11.27 -4.31 15.08
CA THR A 20 -12.34 -3.64 15.83
C THR A 20 -12.03 -2.16 15.98
N ASP A 21 -12.99 -1.37 16.45
CA ASP A 21 -12.82 0.06 16.74
C ASP A 21 -11.72 0.34 17.79
N LYS A 22 -11.29 -0.68 18.54
CA LYS A 22 -10.19 -0.58 19.50
C LYS A 22 -8.81 -0.64 18.81
N ASP A 23 -8.74 -1.27 17.66
CA ASP A 23 -7.49 -1.50 16.93
C ASP A 23 -7.14 -0.32 16.02
N TYR A 24 -8.14 0.43 15.58
CA TYR A 24 -7.98 1.55 14.65
C TYR A 24 -8.65 2.82 15.16
N THR A 25 -7.89 3.93 15.15
CA THR A 25 -8.41 5.27 15.49
C THR A 25 -7.94 6.28 14.45
N VAL A 26 -8.86 7.10 13.93
CA VAL A 26 -8.55 8.17 12.97
C VAL A 26 -7.88 9.33 13.67
N ARG A 27 -6.85 9.91 13.07
CA ARG A 27 -6.13 11.08 13.56
C ARG A 27 -5.82 12.06 12.41
N GLY A 28 -5.59 13.34 12.75
CA GLY A 28 -5.52 14.43 11.77
C GLY A 28 -4.20 14.60 10.99
N CYS A 29 -3.21 13.72 11.15
CA CYS A 29 -1.90 13.84 10.48
C CYS A 29 -1.51 12.54 9.79
N THR A 30 -0.82 12.68 8.64
CA THR A 30 -0.37 11.54 7.81
C THR A 30 1.15 11.58 7.64
N ALA A 31 1.88 10.75 8.38
CA ALA A 31 3.32 10.53 8.25
C ALA A 31 3.58 9.36 7.28
N LEU A 32 3.19 9.52 6.01
CA LEU A 32 3.19 8.46 5.00
C LEU A 32 4.60 7.98 4.67
N LEU A 33 5.55 8.91 4.48
CA LEU A 33 6.94 8.57 4.16
C LEU A 33 7.60 7.80 5.31
N ASP A 34 7.35 8.21 6.55
CA ASP A 34 7.90 7.53 7.73
C ASP A 34 7.29 6.12 7.89
N ALA A 35 6.01 5.95 7.56
CA ALA A 35 5.36 4.66 7.59
C ALA A 35 5.94 3.71 6.52
N ILE A 36 6.04 4.18 5.27
CA ILE A 36 6.57 3.40 4.15
C ILE A 36 8.05 3.06 4.38
N GLY A 37 8.88 4.07 4.65
CA GLY A 37 10.31 3.88 4.85
C GLY A 37 10.62 2.98 6.05
N GLY A 38 9.90 3.18 7.15
CA GLY A 38 10.04 2.35 8.35
C GLY A 38 9.65 0.89 8.12
N ALA A 39 8.54 0.63 7.41
CA ALA A 39 8.09 -0.72 7.12
C ALA A 39 9.03 -1.44 6.14
N ILE A 40 9.49 -0.76 5.07
CA ILE A 40 10.49 -1.32 4.14
C ILE A 40 11.79 -1.65 4.89
N HIS A 41 12.25 -0.75 5.75
CA HIS A 41 13.46 -1.00 6.54
C HIS A 41 13.30 -2.21 7.47
N HIS A 42 12.17 -2.28 8.17
CA HIS A 42 11.87 -3.38 9.10
C HIS A 42 11.84 -4.73 8.38
N ILE A 43 10.99 -4.90 7.39
CA ILE A 43 10.83 -6.17 6.66
C ILE A 43 12.09 -6.51 5.85
N GLY A 44 12.72 -5.51 5.22
CA GLY A 44 13.96 -5.71 4.48
C GLY A 44 15.12 -6.21 5.36
N ASN A 45 15.21 -5.75 6.61
CA ASN A 45 16.18 -6.28 7.57
C ASN A 45 15.85 -7.72 8.00
N ILE A 46 14.57 -8.02 8.21
CA ILE A 46 14.14 -9.39 8.53
C ILE A 46 14.55 -10.35 7.41
N HIS A 47 14.22 -10.03 6.16
CA HIS A 47 14.60 -10.87 5.00
C HIS A 47 16.12 -10.99 4.84
N LYS A 48 16.86 -9.93 5.14
CA LYS A 48 18.34 -9.93 5.03
C LYS A 48 19.00 -10.91 6.00
N TYR A 49 18.46 -11.07 7.19
CA TYR A 49 19.05 -11.88 8.26
C TYR A 49 18.33 -13.22 8.49
N ALA A 50 17.21 -13.46 7.81
CA ALA A 50 16.52 -14.74 7.81
C ALA A 50 17.33 -15.77 7.02
N ARG A 51 17.09 -17.05 7.32
CA ARG A 51 17.59 -18.14 6.47
C ARG A 51 16.89 -18.06 5.11
N PRO A 52 17.56 -18.46 4.00
CA PRO A 52 16.96 -18.39 2.66
C PRO A 52 15.57 -19.03 2.56
N GLU A 53 15.38 -20.18 3.22
CA GLU A 53 14.12 -20.92 3.24
C GLU A 53 13.01 -20.25 4.06
N ASP A 54 13.33 -19.28 4.91
CA ASP A 54 12.39 -18.53 5.72
C ASP A 54 11.99 -17.17 5.06
N VAL A 55 12.66 -16.80 3.96
CA VAL A 55 12.31 -15.59 3.20
C VAL A 55 11.13 -15.91 2.29
N PRO A 56 10.03 -15.13 2.35
CA PRO A 56 8.90 -15.32 1.44
C PRO A 56 9.32 -15.21 -0.03
N GLU A 57 8.81 -16.10 -0.86
CA GLU A 57 9.04 -16.07 -2.31
C GLU A 57 8.52 -14.78 -2.94
N HIS A 58 7.39 -14.27 -2.44
CA HIS A 58 6.76 -13.04 -2.89
C HIS A 58 6.54 -12.07 -1.74
N THR A 59 6.82 -10.80 -1.99
CA THR A 59 6.50 -9.70 -1.08
C THR A 59 5.66 -8.67 -1.82
N LEU A 60 4.41 -8.53 -1.42
CA LEU A 60 3.49 -7.50 -1.91
C LEU A 60 3.32 -6.42 -0.84
N PHE A 61 3.73 -5.20 -1.17
CA PHE A 61 3.64 -4.05 -0.29
C PHE A 61 2.49 -3.14 -0.75
N ILE A 62 1.42 -3.08 0.04
CA ILE A 62 0.22 -2.31 -0.28
C ILE A 62 0.21 -1.04 0.57
N ILE A 63 0.07 0.10 -0.11
CA ILE A 63 -0.02 1.42 0.50
C ILE A 63 -1.42 1.95 0.24
N THR A 64 -2.18 2.21 1.30
CA THR A 64 -3.49 2.84 1.20
C THR A 64 -3.49 4.11 2.02
N THR A 65 -3.91 5.22 1.41
CA THR A 65 -4.01 6.53 2.08
C THR A 65 -5.23 7.30 1.60
N ASP A 66 -5.84 8.04 2.50
CA ASP A 66 -6.97 8.94 2.23
C ASP A 66 -6.60 10.43 2.33
N GLY A 67 -5.30 10.72 2.44
CA GLY A 67 -4.80 12.07 2.58
C GLY A 67 -3.35 12.25 2.12
N MET A 68 -2.94 13.51 2.03
CA MET A 68 -1.60 13.90 1.62
C MET A 68 -0.59 13.71 2.77
N GLU A 69 0.66 13.39 2.41
CA GLU A 69 1.80 13.44 3.30
C GLU A 69 1.95 14.83 3.93
N ASN A 70 1.99 14.91 5.25
CA ASN A 70 2.11 16.19 5.95
C ASN A 70 2.86 16.15 7.31
N ALA A 71 3.37 14.99 7.72
CA ALA A 71 3.89 14.83 9.08
C ALA A 71 5.17 14.00 9.22
N SER A 72 5.72 13.47 8.13
CA SER A 72 6.96 12.69 8.17
C SER A 72 8.18 13.53 8.56
N ARG A 73 9.07 12.93 9.33
CA ARG A 73 10.27 13.60 9.89
C ARG A 73 11.56 12.81 9.65
N PHE A 74 11.48 11.50 9.40
CA PHE A 74 12.64 10.60 9.35
C PHE A 74 13.00 10.19 7.93
N TYR A 75 12.03 10.17 7.01
CA TYR A 75 12.24 9.76 5.64
C TYR A 75 11.80 10.85 4.67
N SER A 76 12.68 11.19 3.73
CA SER A 76 12.35 12.05 2.60
C SER A 76 11.75 11.23 1.45
N SER A 77 11.04 11.90 0.54
CA SER A 77 10.49 11.28 -0.68
C SER A 77 11.57 10.59 -1.50
N ASP A 78 12.73 11.24 -1.73
CA ASP A 78 13.86 10.66 -2.45
C ASP A 78 14.39 9.39 -1.78
N ARG A 79 14.46 9.39 -0.45
CA ARG A 79 14.91 8.22 0.30
C ARG A 79 13.94 7.05 0.15
N VAL A 80 12.65 7.30 0.29
CA VAL A 80 11.61 6.28 0.10
C VAL A 80 11.64 5.74 -1.34
N LYS A 81 11.76 6.63 -2.33
CA LYS A 81 11.91 6.24 -3.75
C LYS A 81 13.09 5.30 -3.97
N GLN A 82 14.26 5.63 -3.45
CA GLN A 82 15.44 4.76 -3.53
C GLN A 82 15.22 3.40 -2.86
N MET A 83 14.55 3.39 -1.72
CA MET A 83 14.24 2.15 -1.01
C MET A 83 13.27 1.28 -1.81
N ILE A 84 12.19 1.83 -2.34
CA ILE A 84 11.22 1.13 -3.20
C ILE A 84 11.92 0.57 -4.43
N GLN A 85 12.70 1.41 -5.13
CA GLN A 85 13.43 0.99 -6.32
C GLN A 85 14.38 -0.18 -6.03
N ARG A 86 15.11 -0.12 -4.92
CA ARG A 86 15.98 -1.21 -4.50
C ARG A 86 15.22 -2.50 -4.22
N GLN A 87 14.08 -2.43 -3.52
CA GLN A 87 13.29 -3.63 -3.20
C GLN A 87 12.71 -4.25 -4.49
N LYS A 88 12.22 -3.43 -5.41
CA LYS A 88 11.74 -3.89 -6.73
C LYS A 88 12.83 -4.58 -7.53
N THR A 89 13.97 -3.90 -7.72
CA THR A 89 15.00 -4.37 -8.66
C THR A 89 15.86 -5.51 -8.13
N LYS A 90 16.13 -5.51 -6.80
CA LYS A 90 17.04 -6.48 -6.21
C LYS A 90 16.32 -7.68 -5.58
N TYR A 91 15.11 -7.46 -5.07
CA TYR A 91 14.42 -8.46 -4.25
C TYR A 91 13.03 -8.85 -4.81
N GLY A 92 12.65 -8.30 -5.96
CA GLY A 92 11.39 -8.66 -6.62
C GLY A 92 10.12 -8.26 -5.84
N TRP A 93 10.21 -7.25 -4.97
CA TRP A 93 9.01 -6.80 -4.26
C TRP A 93 8.05 -6.09 -5.21
N GLU A 94 6.78 -6.36 -5.05
CA GLU A 94 5.69 -5.64 -5.72
C GLU A 94 5.12 -4.56 -4.79
N PHE A 95 4.77 -3.40 -5.39
CA PHE A 95 4.20 -2.28 -4.66
C PHE A 95 2.90 -1.84 -5.30
N LEU A 96 1.83 -1.74 -4.52
CA LEU A 96 0.54 -1.17 -4.94
C LEU A 96 0.27 0.10 -4.12
N PHE A 97 -0.29 1.11 -4.78
CA PHE A 97 -0.63 2.38 -4.17
C PHE A 97 -2.10 2.73 -4.44
N LEU A 98 -2.90 2.86 -3.38
CA LEU A 98 -4.29 3.27 -3.43
C LEU A 98 -4.43 4.60 -2.70
N GLY A 99 -4.85 5.64 -3.41
CA GLY A 99 -5.02 6.97 -2.84
C GLY A 99 -6.43 7.51 -3.01
N ALA A 100 -6.97 8.12 -1.95
CA ALA A 100 -8.19 8.89 -2.02
C ALA A 100 -7.92 10.35 -1.66
N ASN A 101 -8.73 11.27 -2.20
CA ASN A 101 -8.60 12.72 -1.96
C ASN A 101 -7.23 13.31 -2.36
N ILE A 102 -6.46 12.59 -3.16
CA ILE A 102 -5.15 12.98 -3.70
C ILE A 102 -5.06 12.53 -5.16
N ASP A 103 -4.07 13.02 -5.91
CA ASP A 103 -3.66 12.37 -7.15
C ASP A 103 -2.78 11.16 -6.82
N ALA A 104 -3.39 9.98 -6.74
CA ALA A 104 -2.69 8.76 -6.35
C ALA A 104 -1.62 8.35 -7.37
N VAL A 105 -1.87 8.56 -8.66
CA VAL A 105 -0.92 8.19 -9.72
C VAL A 105 0.31 9.10 -9.68
N GLU A 106 0.11 10.41 -9.53
CA GLU A 106 1.21 11.37 -9.41
C GLU A 106 1.99 11.16 -8.12
N THR A 107 1.29 10.93 -6.99
CA THR A 107 1.93 10.66 -5.70
C THR A 107 2.77 9.38 -5.75
N ALA A 108 2.23 8.29 -6.31
CA ALA A 108 2.92 7.02 -6.46
C ALA A 108 4.18 7.16 -7.34
N ARG A 109 4.10 7.95 -8.42
CA ARG A 109 5.23 8.25 -9.30
C ARG A 109 6.38 8.93 -8.56
N HIS A 110 6.09 9.85 -7.65
CA HIS A 110 7.12 10.47 -6.80
C HIS A 110 7.83 9.44 -5.93
N PHE A 111 7.16 8.36 -5.53
CA PHE A 111 7.77 7.26 -4.77
C PHE A 111 8.41 6.17 -5.65
N GLY A 112 8.38 6.33 -6.98
CA GLY A 112 8.94 5.32 -7.91
C GLY A 112 8.02 4.12 -8.15
N ILE A 113 6.71 4.27 -7.87
CA ILE A 113 5.67 3.28 -8.18
C ILE A 113 5.03 3.71 -9.51
N GLY A 114 4.93 2.78 -10.46
CA GLY A 114 4.37 3.05 -11.79
C GLY A 114 2.85 3.29 -11.76
N ALA A 115 2.34 3.97 -12.79
CA ALA A 115 0.91 4.22 -12.93
C ALA A 115 0.07 2.93 -13.02
N ASP A 116 0.66 1.85 -13.54
CA ASP A 116 0.07 0.52 -13.59
C ASP A 116 -0.12 -0.13 -12.22
N ARG A 117 0.51 0.42 -11.18
CA ARG A 117 0.45 -0.03 -9.79
C ARG A 117 -0.18 0.99 -8.84
N ALA A 118 -0.77 2.06 -9.39
CA ALA A 118 -1.41 3.12 -8.61
C ALA A 118 -2.86 3.32 -9.06
N VAL A 119 -3.76 3.64 -8.12
CA VAL A 119 -5.17 3.85 -8.41
C VAL A 119 -5.78 4.89 -7.46
N ASN A 120 -6.64 5.76 -8.00
CA ASN A 120 -7.52 6.61 -7.21
C ASN A 120 -8.78 5.84 -6.82
N TYR A 121 -9.25 6.03 -5.59
CA TYR A 121 -10.48 5.39 -5.15
C TYR A 121 -11.41 6.37 -4.40
N ASN A 122 -12.69 6.04 -4.32
CA ASN A 122 -13.66 6.78 -3.52
C ASN A 122 -13.59 6.33 -2.06
N SER A 123 -13.28 7.25 -1.13
CA SER A 123 -13.09 6.97 0.31
C SER A 123 -14.41 6.84 1.08
N ASP A 124 -15.41 6.21 0.47
CA ASP A 124 -16.66 5.84 1.11
C ASP A 124 -16.73 4.33 1.40
N SER A 125 -17.80 3.88 2.02
CA SER A 125 -17.99 2.47 2.38
C SER A 125 -17.93 1.54 1.16
N ALA A 126 -18.58 1.92 0.04
CA ALA A 126 -18.60 1.10 -1.17
C ALA A 126 -17.24 1.05 -1.85
N GLY A 127 -16.54 2.19 -1.99
CA GLY A 127 -15.19 2.24 -2.56
C GLY A 127 -14.18 1.50 -1.70
N THR A 128 -14.27 1.60 -0.40
CA THR A 128 -13.41 0.85 0.54
C THR A 128 -13.65 -0.65 0.43
N GLN A 129 -14.90 -1.10 0.37
CA GLN A 129 -15.23 -2.51 0.17
C GLN A 129 -14.67 -3.02 -1.16
N LEU A 130 -14.88 -2.28 -2.26
CA LEU A 130 -14.36 -2.62 -3.58
C LEU A 130 -12.83 -2.74 -3.57
N ASN A 131 -12.12 -1.84 -2.88
CA ASN A 131 -10.68 -1.92 -2.74
C ASN A 131 -10.23 -3.25 -2.13
N TYR A 132 -10.87 -3.67 -1.03
CA TYR A 132 -10.51 -4.94 -0.39
C TYR A 132 -10.83 -6.16 -1.25
N GLU A 133 -11.92 -6.14 -2.02
CA GLU A 133 -12.22 -7.20 -2.98
C GLU A 133 -11.13 -7.30 -4.06
N VAL A 134 -10.78 -6.18 -4.69
CA VAL A 134 -9.75 -6.12 -5.73
C VAL A 134 -8.37 -6.49 -5.18
N LEU A 135 -8.04 -6.02 -3.98
CA LEU A 135 -6.79 -6.39 -3.33
C LEU A 135 -6.72 -7.88 -2.99
N ASN A 136 -7.84 -8.48 -2.60
CA ASN A 136 -7.90 -9.94 -2.39
C ASN A 136 -7.58 -10.72 -3.66
N ASP A 137 -8.09 -10.29 -4.81
CA ASP A 137 -7.80 -10.90 -6.11
C ASP A 137 -6.31 -10.72 -6.47
N ALA A 138 -5.77 -9.50 -6.29
CA ALA A 138 -4.36 -9.21 -6.52
C ALA A 138 -3.42 -10.04 -5.62
N ILE A 139 -3.73 -10.13 -4.33
CA ILE A 139 -2.98 -10.96 -3.36
C ILE A 139 -3.03 -12.44 -3.79
N SER A 140 -4.19 -12.93 -4.20
CA SER A 140 -4.38 -14.30 -4.64
C SER A 140 -3.55 -14.62 -5.89
N ALA A 141 -3.50 -13.70 -6.86
CA ALA A 141 -2.67 -13.83 -8.05
C ALA A 141 -1.18 -13.92 -7.69
N VAL A 142 -0.68 -12.98 -6.86
CA VAL A 142 0.73 -12.97 -6.42
C VAL A 142 1.08 -14.24 -5.66
N ARG A 143 0.21 -14.72 -4.76
CA ARG A 143 0.42 -15.97 -4.01
C ARG A 143 0.47 -17.21 -4.89
N SER A 144 -0.20 -17.17 -6.04
CA SER A 144 -0.17 -18.25 -7.03
C SER A 144 0.96 -18.10 -8.05
N SER A 145 1.91 -17.18 -7.81
CA SER A 145 3.00 -16.82 -8.73
C SER A 145 2.50 -16.39 -10.12
N ALA A 146 1.23 -15.94 -10.21
CA ALA A 146 0.68 -15.39 -11.43
C ALA A 146 1.11 -13.91 -11.57
N PRO A 147 1.45 -13.46 -12.78
CA PRO A 147 1.82 -12.07 -13.00
C PRO A 147 0.61 -11.16 -12.72
N LEU A 148 0.85 -10.09 -11.96
CA LEU A 148 -0.17 -9.07 -11.76
C LEU A 148 -0.23 -8.16 -12.98
N GLY A 149 -1.26 -8.30 -13.82
CA GLY A 149 -1.50 -7.44 -14.99
C GLY A 149 -1.75 -5.98 -14.60
N ALA A 150 -1.68 -5.06 -15.56
CA ALA A 150 -2.01 -3.65 -15.30
C ALA A 150 -3.52 -3.44 -15.05
N ASP A 151 -4.33 -4.38 -15.44
CA ASP A 151 -5.80 -4.42 -15.33
C ASP A 151 -6.31 -4.81 -13.93
N TRP A 152 -5.41 -5.16 -13.00
CA TRP A 152 -5.78 -5.53 -11.62
C TRP A 152 -6.72 -4.52 -10.95
N LYS A 153 -6.60 -3.25 -11.32
CA LYS A 153 -7.31 -2.12 -10.73
C LYS A 153 -8.54 -1.66 -11.51
N SER A 154 -8.87 -2.29 -12.64
CA SER A 154 -9.91 -1.82 -13.58
C SER A 154 -11.26 -1.57 -12.91
N ARG A 155 -11.68 -2.42 -11.97
CA ARG A 155 -12.93 -2.24 -11.21
C ARG A 155 -12.92 -0.98 -10.34
N ILE A 156 -11.78 -0.63 -9.76
CA ILE A 156 -11.62 0.59 -8.94
C ILE A 156 -11.60 1.82 -9.85
N ASP A 157 -10.87 1.77 -10.97
CA ASP A 157 -10.84 2.87 -11.96
C ASP A 157 -12.25 3.17 -12.49
N GLU A 158 -13.01 2.13 -12.87
CA GLU A 158 -14.39 2.27 -13.34
C GLU A 158 -15.32 2.89 -12.27
N ASP A 159 -15.22 2.45 -11.02
CA ASP A 159 -15.99 2.99 -9.91
C ASP A 159 -15.65 4.46 -9.67
N TYR A 160 -14.36 4.79 -9.67
CA TYR A 160 -13.89 6.16 -9.50
C TYR A 160 -14.35 7.08 -10.63
N GLU A 161 -14.31 6.62 -11.90
CA GLU A 161 -14.79 7.39 -13.04
C GLU A 161 -16.31 7.63 -13.00
N LYS A 162 -17.08 6.63 -12.60
CA LYS A 162 -18.54 6.72 -12.54
C LYS A 162 -19.03 7.60 -11.40
N ARG A 163 -18.41 7.53 -10.23
CA ARG A 163 -18.85 8.21 -9.01
C ARG A 163 -18.03 9.46 -8.68
N GLY A 164 -16.72 9.46 -8.91
CA GLY A 164 -15.82 10.58 -8.58
C GLY A 164 -16.04 11.85 -9.42
N LYS A 165 -16.73 11.76 -10.56
CA LYS A 165 -17.13 12.93 -11.36
C LYS A 165 -18.38 13.64 -10.83
N GLY A 166 -19.07 13.05 -9.84
CA GLY A 166 -20.32 13.61 -9.28
C GLY A 166 -20.16 14.60 -8.13
N GLU A 167 -19.00 14.68 -7.49
CA GLU A 167 -18.79 15.51 -6.27
C GLU A 167 -17.98 16.81 -6.50
N LYS A 168 -17.84 17.28 -7.73
CA LYS A 168 -17.45 18.68 -7.95
C LYS A 168 -18.69 19.56 -7.95
N ARG A 169 -19.26 19.82 -6.77
CA ARG A 169 -20.16 20.93 -6.49
C ARG A 169 -19.60 21.78 -5.37
#